data_07d0ecc12df1830b3258da974f41856b
#
_entry.id   07d0ecc12df1830b3258da974f41856b
#
_cell.length_a   1.000
_cell.length_b   1.000
_cell.length_c   1.000
_cell.angle_alpha   90.00
_cell.angle_beta   90.00
_cell.angle_gamma   90.00
#
_symmetry.space_group_name_H-M   'P 1'
#
loop_
_entity.id
_entity.type
_entity.pdbx_description
1 polymer ?
#
loop_
_entity_poly.entity_id
_entity_poly.type
_entity_poly.pdbx_seq_one_letter_code
_entity_poly.pdbx_strand_id
1 'polypeptide(L)'
;MRKWLIGGALVVVVLLLVAVGGYYLMNSRTFQLAGRLVNRVDTSDKVVALTLDDGPTDRAPGVLKVLAEQQIKATFYLVGSDLAAHPEYGRAIAEAGHEIGNHSYNHRRMVFSSASTVRDEIERTDAEIVKTGYSGPITFRPPYGKKLWSLPKYLSDHDRTSVTWDVEPDSGATPTADEIAAQAVRETRPGSIILLHVMYQWAGPALAAIPRIVSELQAEGYRFVTVSELMRH
;
A
#
# COMPACT_ATOMS: atom_id res chain seq x y z
N MET A 1 18.02 9.07 49.23
CA MET A 1 18.66 8.44 48.04
C MET A 1 17.84 7.31 47.45
N ARG A 2 17.45 6.25 48.15
CA ARG A 2 16.71 5.07 47.60
C ARG A 2 15.36 5.44 46.95
N LYS A 3 14.57 6.37 47.47
CA LYS A 3 13.29 6.81 46.87
C LYS A 3 13.47 7.53 45.53
N TRP A 4 14.53 8.31 45.36
CA TRP A 4 14.87 9.01 44.13
C TRP A 4 15.36 8.03 43.05
N LEU A 5 16.09 7.00 43.41
CA LEU A 5 16.52 5.95 42.48
C LEU A 5 15.33 5.13 41.98
N ILE A 6 14.38 4.81 42.87
CA ILE A 6 13.14 4.09 42.48
C ILE A 6 12.28 4.97 41.56
N GLY A 7 12.13 6.26 41.88
CA GLY A 7 11.40 7.20 41.00
C GLY A 7 12.03 7.36 39.62
N GLY A 8 13.37 7.47 39.58
CA GLY A 8 14.10 7.54 38.32
C GLY A 8 13.97 6.26 37.46
N ALA A 9 14.05 5.08 38.12
CA ALA A 9 13.85 3.80 37.42
C ALA A 9 12.42 3.68 36.84
N LEU A 10 11.40 4.10 37.58
CA LEU A 10 10.01 4.09 37.10
C LEU A 10 9.83 4.99 35.87
N VAL A 11 10.39 6.20 35.88
CA VAL A 11 10.36 7.10 34.71
C VAL A 11 11.00 6.47 33.49
N VAL A 12 12.18 5.84 33.65
CA VAL A 12 12.86 5.16 32.54
C VAL A 12 12.00 4.02 32.00
N VAL A 13 11.39 3.21 32.85
CA VAL A 13 10.49 2.13 32.43
C VAL A 13 9.29 2.67 31.64
N VAL A 14 8.67 3.74 32.11
CA VAL A 14 7.53 4.37 31.42
C VAL A 14 7.96 4.90 30.05
N LEU A 15 9.12 5.57 29.95
CA LEU A 15 9.63 6.06 28.66
C LEU A 15 9.92 4.92 27.69
N LEU A 16 10.47 3.80 28.17
CA LEU A 16 10.70 2.61 27.35
C LEU A 16 9.39 2.01 26.85
N LEU A 17 8.35 1.90 27.69
CA LEU A 17 7.05 1.39 27.30
C LEU A 17 6.39 2.30 26.25
N VAL A 18 6.48 3.62 26.42
CA VAL A 18 5.99 4.59 25.43
C VAL A 18 6.73 4.45 24.09
N ALA A 19 8.07 4.30 24.13
CA ALA A 19 8.87 4.14 22.92
C ALA A 19 8.54 2.83 22.19
N VAL A 20 8.41 1.72 22.93
CA VAL A 20 8.03 0.41 22.39
C VAL A 20 6.60 0.45 21.83
N GLY A 21 5.65 1.00 22.59
CA GLY A 21 4.26 1.16 22.12
C GLY A 21 4.16 2.03 20.87
N GLY A 22 4.89 3.15 20.85
CA GLY A 22 5.00 4.02 19.67
C GLY A 22 5.60 3.30 18.46
N TYR A 23 6.64 2.47 18.68
CA TYR A 23 7.24 1.66 17.61
C TYR A 23 6.22 0.68 17.00
N TYR A 24 5.48 -0.08 17.81
CA TYR A 24 4.45 -1.00 17.32
C TYR A 24 3.32 -0.26 16.62
N LEU A 25 2.88 0.87 17.17
CA LEU A 25 1.81 1.68 16.60
C LEU A 25 2.18 2.23 15.22
N MET A 26 3.36 2.82 15.05
CA MET A 26 3.78 3.37 13.76
C MET A 26 4.02 2.31 12.67
N ASN A 27 4.25 1.04 13.05
CA ASN A 27 4.42 -0.08 12.14
C ASN A 27 3.16 -0.92 11.96
N SER A 28 2.07 -0.63 12.68
CA SER A 28 0.86 -1.45 12.61
C SER A 28 0.20 -1.36 11.24
N ARG A 29 -0.08 -2.51 10.63
CA ARG A 29 -0.85 -2.63 9.39
C ARG A 29 -2.36 -2.74 9.64
N THR A 30 -2.78 -3.00 10.88
CA THR A 30 -4.17 -3.29 11.25
C THR A 30 -4.80 -2.23 12.15
N PHE A 31 -4.02 -1.26 12.61
CA PHE A 31 -4.49 -0.21 13.52
C PHE A 31 -3.86 1.15 13.20
N GLN A 32 -4.64 2.21 13.40
CA GLN A 32 -4.18 3.60 13.38
C GLN A 32 -5.00 4.45 14.36
N LEU A 33 -4.46 5.61 14.76
CA LEU A 33 -5.03 6.46 15.82
C LEU A 33 -6.29 7.23 15.40
N ALA A 34 -6.54 7.41 14.11
CA ALA A 34 -7.71 8.14 13.60
C ALA A 34 -8.11 7.65 12.22
N GLY A 35 -9.41 7.76 11.88
CA GLY A 35 -9.95 7.45 10.57
C GLY A 35 -9.99 5.96 10.22
N ARG A 36 -10.35 5.66 8.98
CA ARG A 36 -10.52 4.30 8.46
C ARG A 36 -9.19 3.73 7.95
N LEU A 37 -8.87 2.51 8.39
CA LEU A 37 -7.76 1.70 7.88
C LEU A 37 -8.30 0.38 7.37
N VAL A 38 -7.87 -0.03 6.17
CA VAL A 38 -8.22 -1.31 5.57
C VAL A 38 -6.93 -2.05 5.21
N ASN A 39 -6.71 -3.20 5.82
CA ASN A 39 -5.61 -4.11 5.46
C ASN A 39 -6.11 -5.39 4.78
N ARG A 40 -7.38 -5.70 4.97
CA ARG A 40 -8.15 -6.81 4.40
C ARG A 40 -9.63 -6.49 4.59
N VAL A 41 -10.50 -6.97 3.72
CA VAL A 41 -11.95 -6.91 3.91
C VAL A 41 -12.44 -8.21 4.55
N ASP A 42 -13.29 -8.12 5.54
CA ASP A 42 -13.89 -9.30 6.17
C ASP A 42 -15.12 -9.76 5.37
N THR A 43 -14.89 -10.73 4.51
CA THR A 43 -15.92 -11.29 3.61
C THR A 43 -15.68 -12.79 3.42
N SER A 44 -16.76 -13.52 3.10
CA SER A 44 -16.70 -14.92 2.66
C SER A 44 -16.55 -15.06 1.14
N ASP A 45 -16.73 -13.97 0.39
CA ASP A 45 -16.58 -13.98 -1.05
C ASP A 45 -15.12 -14.18 -1.45
N LYS A 46 -14.86 -15.08 -2.37
CA LYS A 46 -13.53 -15.30 -2.93
C LYS A 46 -13.14 -14.15 -3.87
N VAL A 47 -12.92 -12.98 -3.28
CA VAL A 47 -12.42 -11.77 -3.96
C VAL A 47 -11.12 -11.33 -3.29
N VAL A 48 -10.18 -10.82 -4.10
CA VAL A 48 -8.88 -10.31 -3.66
C VAL A 48 -8.47 -9.09 -4.47
N ALA A 49 -7.69 -8.20 -3.88
CA ALA A 49 -7.10 -7.07 -4.60
C ALA A 49 -5.59 -7.30 -4.78
N LEU A 50 -5.12 -7.28 -6.04
CA LEU A 50 -3.70 -7.12 -6.33
C LEU A 50 -3.37 -5.64 -6.32
N THR A 51 -2.38 -5.25 -5.53
CA THR A 51 -1.94 -3.86 -5.40
C THR A 51 -0.46 -3.74 -5.69
N LEU A 52 -0.11 -2.67 -6.41
CA LEU A 52 1.25 -2.43 -6.89
C LEU A 52 1.68 -1.05 -6.38
N ASP A 53 2.76 -1.03 -5.60
CA ASP A 53 3.29 0.20 -5.03
C ASP A 53 4.43 0.77 -5.87
N ASP A 54 4.65 2.06 -5.70
CA ASP A 54 5.71 2.86 -6.31
C ASP A 54 5.50 3.23 -7.79
N GLY A 55 6.44 4.02 -8.33
CA GLY A 55 6.40 4.52 -9.70
C GLY A 55 5.32 5.60 -9.94
N PRO A 56 4.91 5.80 -11.20
CA PRO A 56 5.22 4.96 -12.36
C PRO A 56 6.65 5.15 -12.89
N THR A 57 7.19 4.14 -13.54
CA THR A 57 8.48 4.17 -14.21
C THR A 57 8.37 3.63 -15.65
N ASP A 58 9.48 3.57 -16.36
CA ASP A 58 9.59 2.96 -17.70
C ASP A 58 9.20 1.48 -17.77
N ARG A 59 8.99 0.84 -16.61
CA ARG A 59 8.47 -0.54 -16.51
C ARG A 59 6.94 -0.62 -16.64
N ALA A 60 6.23 0.48 -16.51
CA ALA A 60 4.76 0.48 -16.53
C ALA A 60 4.16 -0.20 -17.77
N PRO A 61 4.67 -0.02 -19.00
CA PRO A 61 4.15 -0.75 -20.17
C PRO A 61 4.26 -2.28 -20.05
N GLY A 62 5.37 -2.77 -19.49
CA GLY A 62 5.55 -4.22 -19.24
C GLY A 62 4.61 -4.75 -18.18
N VAL A 63 4.37 -4.00 -17.10
CA VAL A 63 3.41 -4.35 -16.04
C VAL A 63 1.98 -4.39 -16.61
N LEU A 64 1.58 -3.38 -17.36
CA LEU A 64 0.27 -3.31 -18.00
C LEU A 64 0.03 -4.47 -18.97
N LYS A 65 1.06 -4.86 -19.73
CA LYS A 65 1.00 -6.02 -20.62
C LYS A 65 0.70 -7.31 -19.85
N VAL A 66 1.44 -7.56 -18.75
CA VAL A 66 1.21 -8.75 -17.91
C VAL A 66 -0.21 -8.76 -17.33
N LEU A 67 -0.70 -7.64 -16.79
CA LEU A 67 -2.05 -7.55 -16.23
C LEU A 67 -3.14 -7.76 -17.28
N ALA A 68 -2.94 -7.24 -18.51
CA ALA A 68 -3.86 -7.43 -19.63
C ALA A 68 -3.89 -8.89 -20.10
N GLU A 69 -2.74 -9.57 -20.18
CA GLU A 69 -2.65 -11.00 -20.50
C GLU A 69 -3.36 -11.87 -19.47
N GLN A 70 -3.34 -11.48 -18.20
CA GLN A 70 -4.05 -12.15 -17.11
C GLN A 70 -5.54 -11.71 -16.99
N GLN A 71 -5.97 -10.75 -17.78
CA GLN A 71 -7.35 -10.20 -17.78
C GLN A 71 -7.83 -9.73 -16.40
N ILE A 72 -6.94 -9.16 -15.60
CA ILE A 72 -7.27 -8.61 -14.27
C ILE A 72 -7.08 -7.09 -14.22
N LYS A 73 -7.77 -6.47 -13.27
CA LYS A 73 -7.50 -5.10 -12.85
C LYS A 73 -6.79 -5.10 -11.51
N ALA A 74 -5.89 -4.13 -11.33
CA ALA A 74 -5.11 -3.93 -10.11
C ALA A 74 -5.30 -2.50 -9.60
N THR A 75 -4.89 -2.25 -8.35
CA THR A 75 -4.79 -0.90 -7.79
C THR A 75 -3.32 -0.51 -7.71
N PHE A 76 -2.98 0.63 -8.30
CA PHE A 76 -1.63 1.19 -8.28
C PHE A 76 -1.55 2.32 -7.27
N TYR A 77 -0.71 2.19 -6.25
CA TYR A 77 -0.39 3.28 -5.33
C TYR A 77 0.85 4.02 -5.84
N LEU A 78 0.60 5.13 -6.53
CA LEU A 78 1.64 5.84 -7.29
C LEU A 78 2.23 7.00 -6.50
N VAL A 79 3.53 7.23 -6.71
CA VAL A 79 4.32 8.31 -6.13
C VAL A 79 4.13 9.58 -6.97
N GLY A 80 3.78 10.71 -6.33
CA GLY A 80 3.45 11.94 -7.03
C GLY A 80 4.61 12.53 -7.85
N SER A 81 5.85 12.43 -7.34
CA SER A 81 7.05 12.89 -8.08
C SER A 81 7.30 12.07 -9.35
N ASP A 82 7.02 10.77 -9.32
CA ASP A 82 7.19 9.89 -10.46
C ASP A 82 6.08 10.12 -11.50
N LEU A 83 4.83 10.37 -11.03
CA LEU A 83 3.74 10.82 -11.90
C LEU A 83 4.04 12.14 -12.61
N ALA A 84 4.64 13.09 -11.88
CA ALA A 84 5.04 14.38 -12.46
C ALA A 84 6.19 14.23 -13.48
N ALA A 85 7.11 13.29 -13.24
CA ALA A 85 8.23 13.00 -14.14
C ALA A 85 7.79 12.20 -15.38
N HIS A 86 6.79 11.33 -15.24
CA HIS A 86 6.34 10.37 -16.25
C HIS A 86 4.81 10.35 -16.40
N PRO A 87 4.18 11.49 -16.76
CA PRO A 87 2.71 11.59 -16.82
C PRO A 87 2.07 10.65 -17.86
N GLU A 88 2.84 10.26 -18.90
CA GLU A 88 2.39 9.29 -19.91
C GLU A 88 2.12 7.91 -19.33
N TYR A 89 2.89 7.45 -18.37
CA TYR A 89 2.68 6.15 -17.73
C TYR A 89 1.47 6.19 -16.78
N GLY A 90 1.29 7.30 -16.06
CA GLY A 90 0.09 7.49 -15.24
C GLY A 90 -1.19 7.44 -16.08
N ARG A 91 -1.19 8.12 -17.25
CA ARG A 91 -2.32 8.06 -18.19
C ARG A 91 -2.55 6.66 -18.71
N ALA A 92 -1.50 5.94 -19.13
CA ALA A 92 -1.63 4.57 -19.61
C ALA A 92 -2.24 3.62 -18.57
N ILE A 93 -1.90 3.78 -17.28
CA ILE A 93 -2.48 3.02 -16.16
C ILE A 93 -3.99 3.33 -16.04
N ALA A 94 -4.37 4.61 -16.07
CA ALA A 94 -5.77 5.03 -16.00
C ALA A 94 -6.59 4.55 -17.21
N GLU A 95 -6.06 4.72 -18.43
CA GLU A 95 -6.70 4.29 -19.69
C GLU A 95 -6.87 2.77 -19.78
N ALA A 96 -5.95 2.02 -19.17
CA ALA A 96 -6.07 0.57 -19.04
C ALA A 96 -7.16 0.15 -18.03
N GLY A 97 -7.81 1.10 -17.34
CA GLY A 97 -8.91 0.86 -16.41
C GLY A 97 -8.46 0.31 -15.05
N HIS A 98 -7.22 0.56 -14.65
CA HIS A 98 -6.74 0.25 -13.31
C HIS A 98 -7.14 1.34 -12.31
N GLU A 99 -7.23 0.98 -11.02
CA GLU A 99 -7.41 1.95 -9.95
C GLU A 99 -6.08 2.62 -9.61
N ILE A 100 -6.11 3.94 -9.33
CA ILE A 100 -4.94 4.69 -8.88
C ILE A 100 -5.19 5.22 -7.48
N GLY A 101 -4.31 4.87 -6.55
CA GLY A 101 -4.24 5.39 -5.19
C GLY A 101 -3.01 6.30 -5.01
N ASN A 102 -3.02 7.04 -3.92
CA ASN A 102 -1.99 8.00 -3.56
C ASN A 102 -0.94 7.35 -2.64
N HIS A 103 0.35 7.43 -3.03
CA HIS A 103 1.48 6.89 -2.26
C HIS A 103 2.44 7.98 -1.76
N SER A 104 1.93 9.18 -1.46
CA SER A 104 2.65 10.42 -1.15
C SER A 104 3.44 10.99 -2.34
N TYR A 105 3.91 12.23 -2.21
CA TYR A 105 4.61 12.89 -3.32
C TYR A 105 6.06 12.48 -3.44
N ASN A 106 6.79 12.37 -2.30
CA ASN A 106 8.23 12.06 -2.27
C ASN A 106 8.53 10.69 -1.63
N HIS A 107 7.55 9.81 -1.49
CA HIS A 107 7.70 8.50 -0.85
C HIS A 107 8.35 8.56 0.55
N ARG A 108 7.92 9.52 1.38
CA ARG A 108 8.47 9.76 2.72
C ARG A 108 7.85 8.85 3.77
N ARG A 109 8.64 8.46 4.77
CA ARG A 109 8.11 7.87 6.02
C ARG A 109 7.31 8.93 6.77
N MET A 110 5.98 8.79 6.81
CA MET A 110 5.07 9.82 7.34
C MET A 110 4.77 9.64 8.84
N VAL A 111 5.82 9.40 9.66
CA VAL A 111 5.68 9.12 11.11
C VAL A 111 5.67 10.43 11.92
N PHE A 112 6.73 11.24 11.83
CA PHE A 112 6.88 12.50 12.57
C PHE A 112 6.73 13.71 11.64
N SER A 113 5.91 13.61 10.63
CA SER A 113 5.65 14.70 9.69
C SER A 113 4.73 15.74 10.31
N SER A 114 4.98 17.04 10.00
CA SER A 114 4.06 18.11 10.35
C SER A 114 2.74 17.99 9.58
N ALA A 115 1.69 18.62 10.06
CA ALA A 115 0.40 18.65 9.37
C ALA A 115 0.50 19.28 7.97
N SER A 116 1.33 20.33 7.81
CA SER A 116 1.58 20.95 6.50
C SER A 116 2.31 20.01 5.55
N THR A 117 3.33 19.29 6.02
CA THR A 117 4.03 18.29 5.21
C THR A 117 3.09 17.19 4.75
N VAL A 118 2.23 16.68 5.65
CA VAL A 118 1.25 15.64 5.32
C VAL A 118 0.30 16.12 4.23
N ARG A 119 -0.25 17.34 4.41
CA ARG A 119 -1.12 17.94 3.41
C ARG A 119 -0.43 18.07 2.06
N ASP A 120 0.76 18.66 2.03
CA ASP A 120 1.49 18.88 0.78
C ASP A 120 1.83 17.58 0.05
N GLU A 121 2.24 16.54 0.76
CA GLU A 121 2.54 15.20 0.20
C GLU A 121 1.29 14.54 -0.42
N ILE A 122 0.12 14.76 0.18
CA ILE A 122 -1.14 14.17 -0.30
C ILE A 122 -1.72 14.99 -1.44
N GLU A 123 -1.93 16.30 -1.24
CA GLU A 123 -2.63 17.14 -2.22
C GLU A 123 -1.86 17.30 -3.53
N ARG A 124 -0.52 17.38 -3.47
CA ARG A 124 0.30 17.41 -4.69
C ARG A 124 0.20 16.10 -5.47
N THR A 125 0.17 14.96 -4.78
CA THR A 125 0.01 13.67 -5.46
C THR A 125 -1.39 13.53 -6.07
N ASP A 126 -2.43 13.95 -5.35
CA ASP A 126 -3.79 13.96 -5.87
C ASP A 126 -3.89 14.80 -7.14
N ALA A 127 -3.24 15.97 -7.17
CA ALA A 127 -3.19 16.83 -8.35
C ALA A 127 -2.51 16.14 -9.56
N GLU A 128 -1.46 15.35 -9.33
CA GLU A 128 -0.84 14.56 -10.41
C GLU A 128 -1.74 13.38 -10.85
N ILE A 129 -2.41 12.72 -9.91
CA ILE A 129 -3.38 11.64 -10.24
C ILE A 129 -4.50 12.18 -11.12
N VAL A 130 -5.08 13.33 -10.81
CA VAL A 130 -6.14 13.95 -11.62
C VAL A 130 -5.68 14.21 -13.06
N LYS A 131 -4.42 14.60 -13.28
CA LYS A 131 -3.86 14.82 -14.63
C LYS A 131 -3.75 13.56 -15.48
N THR A 132 -3.82 12.38 -14.87
CA THR A 132 -3.84 11.09 -15.59
C THR A 132 -5.18 10.82 -16.29
N GLY A 133 -6.23 11.56 -15.95
CA GLY A 133 -7.62 11.30 -16.38
C GLY A 133 -8.36 10.30 -15.47
N TYR A 134 -7.71 9.79 -14.42
CA TYR A 134 -8.37 8.94 -13.43
C TYR A 134 -9.43 9.74 -12.66
N SER A 135 -10.64 9.20 -12.57
CA SER A 135 -11.81 9.85 -11.92
C SER A 135 -12.44 8.99 -10.82
N GLY A 136 -11.84 7.86 -10.50
CA GLY A 136 -12.29 6.99 -9.40
C GLY A 136 -11.90 7.48 -8.01
N PRO A 137 -12.30 6.75 -6.96
CA PRO A 137 -11.90 7.05 -5.59
C PRO A 137 -10.38 6.97 -5.43
N ILE A 138 -9.78 7.92 -4.70
CA ILE A 138 -8.35 7.94 -4.41
C ILE A 138 -8.15 7.55 -2.94
N THR A 139 -7.81 6.30 -2.69
CA THR A 139 -7.37 5.84 -1.37
C THR A 139 -5.90 6.21 -1.13
N PHE A 140 -5.44 6.15 0.11
CA PHE A 140 -4.06 6.49 0.47
C PHE A 140 -3.34 5.27 1.06
N ARG A 141 -2.14 4.98 0.57
CA ARG A 141 -1.26 3.99 1.19
C ARG A 141 -0.03 4.69 1.76
N PRO A 142 0.21 4.58 3.10
CA PRO A 142 1.41 5.15 3.70
C PRO A 142 2.67 4.46 3.18
N PRO A 143 3.70 5.20 2.70
CA PRO A 143 5.00 4.63 2.37
C PRO A 143 5.56 3.78 3.52
N TYR A 144 6.07 2.59 3.20
CA TYR A 144 6.56 1.60 4.18
C TYR A 144 5.48 1.13 5.19
N GLY A 145 4.19 1.41 4.97
CA GLY A 145 3.13 1.20 5.96
C GLY A 145 3.21 2.09 7.19
N LYS A 146 4.13 3.08 7.20
CA LYS A 146 4.47 3.86 8.40
C LYS A 146 3.61 5.11 8.57
N LYS A 147 2.97 5.20 9.74
CA LYS A 147 2.12 6.31 10.14
C LYS A 147 2.10 6.44 11.66
N LEU A 148 1.72 7.60 12.20
CA LEU A 148 1.54 7.75 13.64
C LEU A 148 0.31 8.60 13.96
N TRP A 149 0.39 9.94 13.89
CA TRP A 149 -0.70 10.85 14.25
C TRP A 149 -1.14 11.77 13.11
N SER A 150 -0.24 12.59 12.58
CA SER A 150 -0.60 13.66 11.62
C SER A 150 -1.23 13.11 10.35
N LEU A 151 -0.72 11.99 9.83
CA LEU A 151 -1.25 11.35 8.63
C LEU A 151 -2.65 10.75 8.87
N PRO A 152 -2.88 9.85 9.85
CA PRO A 152 -4.23 9.33 10.12
C PRO A 152 -5.24 10.43 10.43
N LYS A 153 -4.83 11.47 11.18
CA LYS A 153 -5.69 12.62 11.48
C LYS A 153 -6.11 13.39 10.21
N TYR A 154 -5.15 13.68 9.33
CA TYR A 154 -5.44 14.35 8.06
C TYR A 154 -6.41 13.54 7.20
N LEU A 155 -6.15 12.23 7.03
CA LEU A 155 -7.01 11.36 6.24
C LEU A 155 -8.43 11.26 6.84
N SER A 156 -8.54 11.19 8.16
CA SER A 156 -9.82 11.18 8.86
C SER A 156 -10.61 12.48 8.66
N ASP A 157 -9.94 13.63 8.74
CA ASP A 157 -10.57 14.95 8.56
C ASP A 157 -11.07 15.18 7.11
N HIS A 158 -10.59 14.39 6.15
CA HIS A 158 -10.93 14.48 4.73
C HIS A 158 -11.66 13.22 4.21
N ASP A 159 -12.26 12.41 5.10
CA ASP A 159 -13.00 11.18 4.77
C ASP A 159 -12.21 10.21 3.86
N ARG A 160 -10.88 10.17 4.03
CA ARG A 160 -10.00 9.32 3.22
C ARG A 160 -9.63 8.04 3.95
N THR A 161 -9.64 6.94 3.19
CA THR A 161 -9.27 5.63 3.71
C THR A 161 -7.77 5.37 3.55
N SER A 162 -7.11 5.00 4.67
CA SER A 162 -5.79 4.36 4.62
C SER A 162 -5.95 2.91 4.16
N VAL A 163 -5.09 2.48 3.24
CA VAL A 163 -5.03 1.08 2.81
C VAL A 163 -3.63 0.54 3.07
N THR A 164 -3.58 -0.58 3.77
CA THR A 164 -2.37 -1.38 3.94
C THR A 164 -2.57 -2.72 3.23
N TRP A 165 -2.01 -3.80 3.74
CA TRP A 165 -2.07 -5.13 3.13
C TRP A 165 -1.97 -6.20 4.19
N ASP A 166 -2.37 -7.41 3.87
CA ASP A 166 -2.18 -8.60 4.69
C ASP A 166 -1.26 -9.65 4.04
N VAL A 167 -0.97 -9.51 2.73
CA VAL A 167 -0.06 -10.39 1.99
C VAL A 167 1.01 -9.56 1.30
N GLU A 168 2.31 -9.83 1.57
CA GLU A 168 3.47 -9.10 1.01
C GLU A 168 4.61 -10.11 0.75
N PRO A 169 4.54 -10.87 -0.36
CA PRO A 169 5.43 -11.99 -0.60
C PRO A 169 6.79 -11.60 -1.21
N ASP A 170 6.95 -10.38 -1.69
CA ASP A 170 8.17 -9.88 -2.31
C ASP A 170 9.10 -9.13 -1.34
N SER A 171 8.74 -9.06 -0.05
CA SER A 171 9.58 -8.48 0.99
C SER A 171 10.56 -9.52 1.55
N GLY A 172 11.82 -9.10 1.81
CA GLY A 172 12.84 -9.95 2.40
C GLY A 172 14.09 -10.14 1.54
N ALA A 173 14.84 -11.21 1.78
CA ALA A 173 16.11 -11.47 1.09
C ALA A 173 15.86 -12.05 -0.32
N THR A 174 15.73 -11.20 -1.33
CA THR A 174 15.73 -11.53 -2.76
C THR A 174 14.98 -12.82 -3.14
N PRO A 175 13.64 -12.91 -2.90
CA PRO A 175 12.89 -14.11 -3.23
C PRO A 175 12.79 -14.28 -4.74
N THR A 176 12.76 -15.53 -5.18
CA THR A 176 12.51 -15.91 -6.58
C THR A 176 11.02 -15.68 -6.94
N ALA A 177 10.71 -15.64 -8.24
CA ALA A 177 9.32 -15.55 -8.69
C ALA A 177 8.44 -16.69 -8.18
N ASP A 178 9.00 -17.91 -8.10
CA ASP A 178 8.29 -19.09 -7.59
C ASP A 178 8.02 -18.99 -6.09
N GLU A 179 8.97 -18.49 -5.30
CA GLU A 179 8.78 -18.27 -3.85
C GLU A 179 7.75 -17.19 -3.59
N ILE A 180 7.79 -16.07 -4.33
CA ILE A 180 6.80 -15.00 -4.27
C ILE A 180 5.39 -15.55 -4.57
N ALA A 181 5.25 -16.30 -5.68
CA ALA A 181 3.96 -16.86 -6.06
C ALA A 181 3.45 -17.85 -5.01
N ALA A 182 4.28 -18.79 -4.58
CA ALA A 182 3.90 -19.78 -3.58
C ALA A 182 3.52 -19.16 -2.23
N GLN A 183 4.21 -18.10 -1.81
CA GLN A 183 3.84 -17.36 -0.58
C GLN A 183 2.54 -16.60 -0.75
N ALA A 184 2.36 -15.88 -1.87
CA ALA A 184 1.13 -15.15 -2.15
C ALA A 184 -0.10 -16.06 -2.11
N VAL A 185 -0.05 -17.20 -2.80
CA VAL A 185 -1.16 -18.16 -2.84
C VAL A 185 -1.43 -18.75 -1.46
N ARG A 186 -0.39 -19.18 -0.73
CA ARG A 186 -0.54 -19.77 0.60
C ARG A 186 -1.16 -18.83 1.64
N GLU A 187 -0.83 -17.52 1.57
CA GLU A 187 -1.26 -16.52 2.57
C GLU A 187 -2.58 -15.84 2.20
N THR A 188 -2.98 -15.92 0.94
CA THR A 188 -4.23 -15.29 0.46
C THR A 188 -5.47 -15.99 1.02
N ARG A 189 -6.42 -15.19 1.42
CA ARG A 189 -7.75 -15.60 1.90
C ARG A 189 -8.81 -14.62 1.40
N PRO A 190 -10.10 -14.93 1.49
CA PRO A 190 -11.16 -14.01 1.06
C PRO A 190 -10.97 -12.61 1.64
N GLY A 191 -11.05 -11.61 0.77
CA GLY A 191 -10.87 -10.21 1.11
C GLY A 191 -9.41 -9.73 1.26
N SER A 192 -8.40 -10.56 0.96
CA SER A 192 -6.98 -10.18 1.05
C SER A 192 -6.59 -9.06 0.09
N ILE A 193 -5.66 -8.24 0.56
CA ILE A 193 -4.95 -7.21 -0.22
C ILE A 193 -3.50 -7.66 -0.37
N ILE A 194 -3.14 -8.04 -1.60
CA ILE A 194 -1.79 -8.50 -1.95
C ILE A 194 -0.98 -7.28 -2.40
N LEU A 195 0.17 -7.05 -1.79
CA LEU A 195 1.12 -6.02 -2.18
C LEU A 195 2.28 -6.64 -2.95
N LEU A 196 2.63 -6.03 -4.08
CA LEU A 196 3.87 -6.28 -4.83
C LEU A 196 4.51 -4.97 -5.25
N HIS A 197 5.85 -4.96 -5.34
CA HIS A 197 6.64 -3.88 -5.93
C HIS A 197 7.16 -4.35 -7.29
N VAL A 198 6.74 -3.70 -8.39
CA VAL A 198 7.05 -4.14 -9.77
C VAL A 198 7.69 -3.05 -10.63
N MET A 199 7.78 -1.83 -10.07
CA MET A 199 8.17 -0.64 -10.83
C MET A 199 9.68 -0.39 -10.91
N TYR A 200 10.52 -1.19 -10.22
CA TYR A 200 11.95 -1.02 -10.21
C TYR A 200 12.69 -2.16 -10.94
N GLN A 201 13.91 -1.90 -11.41
CA GLN A 201 14.72 -2.87 -12.17
C GLN A 201 14.97 -4.18 -11.37
N TRP A 202 15.17 -4.08 -10.06
CA TRP A 202 15.37 -5.23 -9.17
C TRP A 202 14.09 -6.06 -8.93
N ALA A 203 12.93 -5.52 -9.27
CA ALA A 203 11.61 -6.13 -9.03
C ALA A 203 11.18 -7.12 -10.13
N GLY A 204 12.11 -7.57 -10.98
CA GLY A 204 11.84 -8.58 -12.02
C GLY A 204 11.13 -9.83 -11.51
N PRO A 205 11.58 -10.45 -10.40
CA PRO A 205 10.91 -11.63 -9.83
C PRO A 205 9.46 -11.38 -9.42
N ALA A 206 9.14 -10.22 -8.82
CA ALA A 206 7.76 -9.89 -8.43
C ALA A 206 6.83 -9.77 -9.65
N LEU A 207 7.29 -9.10 -10.72
CA LEU A 207 6.54 -9.03 -11.97
C LEU A 207 6.34 -10.42 -12.62
N ALA A 208 7.38 -11.27 -12.63
CA ALA A 208 7.33 -12.60 -13.17
C ALA A 208 6.43 -13.55 -12.35
N ALA A 209 6.18 -13.27 -11.09
CA ALA A 209 5.31 -14.06 -10.22
C ALA A 209 3.81 -13.84 -10.51
N ILE A 210 3.41 -12.70 -11.06
CA ILE A 210 1.99 -12.31 -11.24
C ILE A 210 1.20 -13.38 -12.01
N PRO A 211 1.64 -13.89 -13.18
CA PRO A 211 0.86 -14.89 -13.93
C PRO A 211 0.54 -16.14 -13.11
N ARG A 212 1.49 -16.63 -12.33
CA ARG A 212 1.31 -17.79 -11.49
C ARG A 212 0.37 -17.50 -10.30
N ILE A 213 0.54 -16.35 -9.62
CA ILE A 213 -0.37 -15.92 -8.54
C ILE A 213 -1.81 -15.87 -9.06
N VAL A 214 -2.01 -15.25 -10.21
CA VAL A 214 -3.35 -15.08 -10.77
C VAL A 214 -3.95 -16.43 -11.16
N SER A 215 -3.21 -17.26 -11.89
CA SER A 215 -3.73 -18.55 -12.36
C SER A 215 -4.06 -19.52 -11.21
N GLU A 216 -3.21 -19.60 -10.18
CA GLU A 216 -3.45 -20.48 -9.03
C GLU A 216 -4.63 -20.00 -8.18
N LEU A 217 -4.73 -18.70 -7.88
CA LEU A 217 -5.85 -18.16 -7.12
C LEU A 217 -7.18 -18.24 -7.91
N GLN A 218 -7.16 -18.01 -9.22
CA GLN A 218 -8.36 -18.21 -10.07
C GLN A 218 -8.79 -19.68 -10.11
N ALA A 219 -7.85 -20.62 -10.15
CA ALA A 219 -8.15 -22.05 -10.06
C ALA A 219 -8.80 -22.45 -8.72
N GLU A 220 -8.46 -21.72 -7.64
CA GLU A 220 -9.14 -21.84 -6.33
C GLU A 220 -10.49 -21.11 -6.28
N GLY A 221 -10.88 -20.41 -7.34
CA GLY A 221 -12.15 -19.69 -7.47
C GLY A 221 -12.11 -18.23 -7.01
N TYR A 222 -10.93 -17.64 -6.81
CA TYR A 222 -10.83 -16.23 -6.50
C TYR A 222 -11.03 -15.35 -7.75
N ARG A 223 -11.64 -14.18 -7.54
CA ARG A 223 -11.72 -13.09 -8.53
C ARG A 223 -10.85 -11.93 -8.08
N PHE A 224 -10.08 -11.38 -9.01
CA PHE A 224 -9.30 -10.17 -8.78
C PHE A 224 -10.17 -8.93 -9.03
N VAL A 225 -10.20 -8.03 -8.04
CA VAL A 225 -10.94 -6.77 -8.08
C VAL A 225 -10.03 -5.64 -7.64
N THR A 226 -10.41 -4.38 -7.90
CA THR A 226 -9.70 -3.22 -7.35
C THR A 226 -9.96 -3.07 -5.85
N VAL A 227 -9.14 -2.29 -5.14
CA VAL A 227 -9.33 -2.04 -3.70
C VAL A 227 -10.70 -1.39 -3.43
N SER A 228 -11.09 -0.42 -4.25
CA SER A 228 -12.40 0.23 -4.09
C SER A 228 -13.57 -0.73 -4.35
N GLU A 229 -13.41 -1.70 -5.25
CA GLU A 229 -14.38 -2.77 -5.46
C GLU A 229 -14.36 -3.73 -4.27
N LEU A 230 -13.20 -4.16 -3.82
CA LEU A 230 -13.06 -5.05 -2.67
C LEU A 230 -13.74 -4.49 -1.42
N MET A 231 -13.62 -3.18 -1.18
CA MET A 231 -14.24 -2.51 -0.01
C MET A 231 -15.77 -2.47 -0.03
N ARG A 232 -16.42 -2.90 -1.12
CA ARG A 232 -17.89 -3.00 -1.24
C ARG A 232 -18.45 -4.40 -0.92
N HIS A 233 -17.56 -5.39 -0.75
CA HIS A 233 -17.89 -6.75 -0.31
C HIS A 233 -17.90 -6.87 1.21
#